data_76517e96098d61edc4e55cdbbff576ce
#
_entry.id   76517e96098d61edc4e55cdbbff576ce
#
_cell.length_a   1.000
_cell.length_b   1.000
_cell.length_c   1.000
_cell.angle_alpha   90.00
_cell.angle_beta   90.00
_cell.angle_gamma   90.00
#
_symmetry.space_group_name_H-M   'P 1'
#
loop_
_entity.id
_entity.type
_entity.pdbx_description
1 polymer ?
#
loop_
_entity_poly.entity_id
_entity_poly.type
_entity_poly.pdbx_seq_one_letter_code
_entity_poly.pdbx_strand_id
1 'polypeptide(L)'
;GHTGPNGETDRELVVSWRLSDQMYRLMAYSVSGGEANVVLPAVSYTEYTLMDMDKDNQQEIVVLNLNTVEGICQADYYDYREGQMVLRSSAPMSDAITGLVSNTKPQPGYLRNGEIAEPALFVTSSLTTGVITDIFAWRESDLVNITLNSNTGMSDGTFRLSNSISIQDINADGYLEVPRPIAFPELRPTGSAENFYSVQWMQYDLSGAASVGMITYYNGEDGWYLTLPDSWQGKIALARQDNSGSGERGVLFYPYPAVENQEPQPFLAIYKLTGPNQTARAHAGNRFILLSQDDAIYAAEFIDGSGWECGLTEESLTELFHLIQPDLTSAS
;
A
#
# COMPACT_ATOMS: atom_id res chain seq x y z
N GLY A 1 18.99 8.13 19.35
CA GLY A 1 20.10 8.68 20.17
C GLY A 1 20.24 7.89 21.46
N HIS A 2 21.46 7.57 21.84
CA HIS A 2 21.75 6.87 23.08
C HIS A 2 21.90 7.81 24.25
N THR A 3 21.66 7.33 25.44
CA THR A 3 22.08 8.00 26.67
C THR A 3 23.54 7.64 26.91
N GLY A 4 24.46 8.55 26.66
CA GLY A 4 25.86 8.42 27.02
C GLY A 4 26.06 8.27 28.53
N PRO A 5 27.26 7.86 28.99
CA PRO A 5 27.56 7.64 30.41
C PRO A 5 27.37 8.88 31.29
N ASN A 6 27.20 10.07 30.71
CA ASN A 6 26.97 11.34 31.40
C ASN A 6 25.49 11.79 31.40
N GLY A 7 24.54 10.96 30.90
CA GLY A 7 23.12 11.32 30.80
C GLY A 7 22.79 12.28 29.66
N GLU A 8 23.73 12.62 28.79
CA GLU A 8 23.51 13.37 27.56
C GLU A 8 23.05 12.40 26.47
N THR A 9 22.09 12.84 25.64
CA THR A 9 21.63 12.08 24.49
C THR A 9 22.68 12.21 23.38
N ASP A 10 23.52 11.21 23.20
CA ASP A 10 24.42 11.14 22.06
C ASP A 10 23.60 11.03 20.78
N ARG A 11 23.95 11.81 19.78
CA ARG A 11 23.29 11.80 18.47
C ARG A 11 24.21 11.14 17.46
N GLU A 12 23.65 10.20 16.72
CA GLU A 12 24.33 9.62 15.58
C GLU A 12 24.02 10.45 14.33
N LEU A 13 25.04 10.69 13.52
CA LEU A 13 24.95 11.28 12.19
C LEU A 13 25.13 10.17 11.16
N VAL A 14 24.07 9.87 10.43
CA VAL A 14 24.13 8.94 9.28
C VAL A 14 24.45 9.75 8.03
N VAL A 15 25.51 9.37 7.34
CA VAL A 15 26.00 10.04 6.13
C VAL A 15 26.00 9.03 4.99
N SER A 16 25.32 9.38 3.92
CA SER A 16 25.30 8.60 2.70
C SER A 16 25.90 9.41 1.54
N TRP A 17 26.59 8.72 0.63
CA TRP A 17 27.12 9.34 -0.59
C TRP A 17 27.12 8.35 -1.74
N ARG A 18 27.03 8.90 -2.93
CA ARG A 18 27.05 8.15 -4.18
C ARG A 18 28.49 8.05 -4.70
N LEU A 19 28.93 6.86 -5.01
CA LEU A 19 30.23 6.60 -5.62
C LEU A 19 30.11 6.51 -7.16
N SER A 20 29.01 5.93 -7.66
CA SER A 20 28.70 5.79 -9.08
C SER A 20 27.17 5.74 -9.26
N ASP A 21 26.71 5.56 -10.51
CA ASP A 21 25.27 5.50 -10.81
C ASP A 21 24.49 4.39 -10.10
N GLN A 22 25.19 3.36 -9.64
CA GLN A 22 24.58 2.21 -8.96
C GLN A 22 25.23 1.85 -7.62
N MET A 23 26.17 2.66 -7.15
CA MET A 23 26.91 2.35 -5.91
C MET A 23 26.80 3.49 -4.91
N TYR A 24 26.18 3.20 -3.80
CA TYR A 24 26.03 4.10 -2.66
C TYR A 24 26.75 3.53 -1.44
N ARG A 25 27.25 4.41 -0.58
CA ARG A 25 27.89 4.08 0.68
C ARG A 25 27.21 4.81 1.83
N LEU A 26 27.09 4.14 2.95
CA LEU A 26 26.56 4.62 4.20
C LEU A 26 27.62 4.51 5.30
N MET A 27 27.73 5.54 6.13
CA MET A 27 28.49 5.51 7.38
C MET A 27 27.65 6.15 8.50
N ALA A 28 27.91 5.76 9.73
CA ALA A 28 27.37 6.46 10.89
C ALA A 28 28.48 6.92 11.81
N TYR A 29 28.27 8.09 12.42
CA TYR A 29 29.17 8.72 13.35
C TYR A 29 28.44 9.04 14.65
N SER A 30 29.03 8.74 15.79
CA SER A 30 28.60 9.34 17.05
C SER A 30 29.24 10.72 17.19
N VAL A 31 28.43 11.71 17.53
CA VAL A 31 28.87 13.10 17.73
C VAL A 31 28.71 13.44 19.20
N SER A 32 29.85 13.46 19.91
CA SER A 32 29.91 13.77 21.34
C SER A 32 31.09 14.70 21.62
N GLY A 33 30.91 15.72 22.47
CA GLY A 33 31.99 16.65 22.88
C GLY A 33 32.62 17.46 21.75
N GLY A 34 31.97 17.56 20.59
CA GLY A 34 32.49 18.24 19.39
C GLY A 34 33.39 17.36 18.50
N GLU A 35 33.52 16.11 18.82
CA GLU A 35 34.23 15.11 18.02
C GLU A 35 33.24 14.13 17.34
N ALA A 36 33.60 13.72 16.12
CA ALA A 36 32.82 12.72 15.37
C ALA A 36 33.61 11.41 15.27
N ASN A 37 33.11 10.36 15.91
CA ASN A 37 33.73 9.04 15.90
C ASN A 37 32.92 8.11 15.00
N VAL A 38 33.59 7.33 14.13
CA VAL A 38 32.95 6.34 13.26
C VAL A 38 32.36 5.23 14.12
N VAL A 39 31.06 5.05 14.08
CA VAL A 39 30.35 3.95 14.76
C VAL A 39 29.85 2.88 13.78
N LEU A 40 29.64 3.23 12.51
CA LEU A 40 29.41 2.30 11.41
C LEU A 40 30.42 2.59 10.31
N PRO A 41 31.37 1.68 10.02
CA PRO A 41 32.23 1.77 8.84
C PRO A 41 31.42 1.77 7.54
N ALA A 42 32.03 2.25 6.45
CA ALA A 42 31.36 2.37 5.17
C ALA A 42 30.81 1.02 4.68
N VAL A 43 29.49 0.92 4.60
CA VAL A 43 28.76 -0.21 4.01
C VAL A 43 28.14 0.18 2.66
N SER A 44 28.08 -0.75 1.73
CA SER A 44 27.35 -0.55 0.47
C SER A 44 25.86 -0.74 0.72
N TYR A 45 25.02 0.00 0.00
CA TYR A 45 23.57 -0.13 0.11
C TYR A 45 22.87 0.22 -1.23
N THR A 46 21.67 -0.30 -1.40
CA THR A 46 20.73 0.12 -2.43
C THR A 46 19.74 1.14 -1.86
N GLU A 47 19.21 0.86 -0.67
CA GLU A 47 18.34 1.75 0.11
C GLU A 47 18.53 1.45 1.61
N TYR A 48 18.14 2.36 2.49
CA TYR A 48 18.17 2.13 3.93
C TYR A 48 17.03 2.85 4.65
N THR A 49 16.73 2.37 5.84
CA THR A 49 15.71 2.94 6.71
C THR A 49 16.21 2.98 8.14
N LEU A 50 15.82 4.03 8.87
CA LEU A 50 16.04 4.14 10.32
C LEU A 50 14.72 3.87 11.02
N MET A 51 14.69 2.90 11.92
CA MET A 51 13.50 2.56 12.68
C MET A 51 13.87 1.79 13.96
N ASP A 52 13.05 1.91 14.99
CA ASP A 52 13.12 1.11 16.21
C ASP A 52 12.33 -0.19 15.96
N MET A 53 13.03 -1.25 15.57
CA MET A 53 12.42 -2.52 15.15
C MET A 53 12.29 -3.51 16.32
N ASP A 54 13.19 -3.45 17.31
CA ASP A 54 13.17 -4.35 18.47
C ASP A 54 12.51 -3.72 19.71
N LYS A 55 12.05 -2.48 19.60
CA LYS A 55 11.32 -1.71 20.63
C LYS A 55 12.17 -1.39 21.87
N ASP A 56 13.46 -1.18 21.68
CA ASP A 56 14.37 -0.76 22.76
C ASP A 56 14.43 0.78 22.92
N ASN A 57 13.64 1.53 22.11
CA ASN A 57 13.61 2.99 22.00
C ASN A 57 14.87 3.60 21.38
N GLN A 58 15.67 2.83 20.71
CA GLN A 58 16.76 3.31 19.86
C GLN A 58 16.39 3.05 18.41
N GLN A 59 17.02 3.76 17.48
CA GLN A 59 16.80 3.52 16.06
C GLN A 59 17.94 2.69 15.50
N GLU A 60 17.60 1.59 14.87
CA GLU A 60 18.52 0.76 14.11
C GLU A 60 18.59 1.23 12.66
N ILE A 61 19.59 0.71 11.96
CA ILE A 61 19.73 0.91 10.52
C ILE A 61 19.41 -0.41 9.81
N VAL A 62 18.32 -0.42 9.04
CA VAL A 62 18.03 -1.53 8.12
C VAL A 62 18.54 -1.14 6.75
N VAL A 63 19.50 -1.89 6.24
CA VAL A 63 20.16 -1.67 4.94
C VAL A 63 19.66 -2.70 3.95
N LEU A 64 19.16 -2.28 2.80
CA LEU A 64 18.79 -3.15 1.71
C LEU A 64 19.95 -3.24 0.71
N ASN A 65 20.38 -4.46 0.44
CA ASN A 65 21.39 -4.78 -0.55
C ASN A 65 20.78 -5.62 -1.66
N LEU A 66 20.69 -5.04 -2.87
CA LEU A 66 20.17 -5.71 -4.05
C LEU A 66 21.28 -5.93 -5.07
N ASN A 67 21.92 -7.09 -4.98
CA ASN A 67 22.83 -7.56 -6.02
C ASN A 67 22.07 -8.51 -6.97
N THR A 68 21.28 -7.92 -7.84
CA THR A 68 20.41 -8.67 -8.77
C THR A 68 21.20 -9.47 -9.80
N VAL A 69 22.48 -9.13 -10.05
CA VAL A 69 23.38 -9.85 -10.97
C VAL A 69 23.81 -11.20 -10.36
N GLU A 70 24.10 -11.21 -9.07
CA GLU A 70 24.47 -12.42 -8.34
C GLU A 70 23.27 -13.11 -7.69
N GLY A 71 22.09 -12.51 -7.78
CA GLY A 71 20.86 -13.01 -7.15
C GLY A 71 20.87 -12.93 -5.63
N ILE A 72 21.72 -12.06 -5.05
CA ILE A 72 21.82 -11.86 -3.60
C ILE A 72 21.09 -10.58 -3.24
N CYS A 73 19.85 -10.71 -2.77
CA CYS A 73 19.05 -9.60 -2.28
C CYS A 73 18.68 -9.86 -0.83
N GLN A 74 19.03 -8.93 0.05
CA GLN A 74 18.83 -9.10 1.49
C GLN A 74 18.62 -7.76 2.21
N ALA A 75 18.01 -7.83 3.39
CA ALA A 75 17.96 -6.77 4.38
C ALA A 75 18.92 -7.09 5.51
N ASP A 76 19.80 -6.15 5.83
CA ASP A 76 20.81 -6.24 6.89
C ASP A 76 20.41 -5.32 8.03
N TYR A 77 20.28 -5.84 9.24
CA TYR A 77 19.90 -5.14 10.46
C TYR A 77 21.13 -4.80 11.30
N TYR A 78 21.41 -3.51 11.44
CA TYR A 78 22.51 -2.97 12.24
C TYR A 78 21.97 -2.32 13.50
N ASP A 79 22.46 -2.79 14.64
CA ASP A 79 22.09 -2.34 15.96
C ASP A 79 23.30 -1.74 16.70
N TYR A 80 23.08 -0.78 17.57
CA TYR A 80 24.15 -0.12 18.33
C TYR A 80 24.48 -0.92 19.59
N ARG A 81 25.72 -1.40 19.67
CA ARG A 81 26.23 -2.16 20.81
C ARG A 81 27.64 -1.70 21.16
N GLU A 82 27.88 -1.43 22.44
CA GLU A 82 29.20 -1.15 22.97
C GLU A 82 29.97 -0.03 22.21
N GLY A 83 29.26 0.98 21.77
CA GLY A 83 29.86 2.13 21.07
C GLY A 83 29.98 1.96 19.55
N GLN A 84 29.44 0.91 18.96
CA GLN A 84 29.47 0.66 17.52
C GLN A 84 28.13 0.12 16.98
N MET A 85 27.84 0.43 15.72
CA MET A 85 26.77 -0.23 14.96
C MET A 85 27.30 -1.55 14.41
N VAL A 86 26.73 -2.64 14.85
CA VAL A 86 27.13 -3.99 14.45
C VAL A 86 26.01 -4.68 13.68
N LEU A 87 26.38 -5.42 12.63
CA LEU A 87 25.45 -6.30 11.94
C LEU A 87 24.97 -7.40 12.90
N ARG A 88 23.69 -7.44 13.19
CA ARG A 88 23.07 -8.38 14.12
C ARG A 88 22.38 -9.52 13.42
N SER A 89 21.69 -9.22 12.32
CA SER A 89 20.91 -10.20 11.57
C SER A 89 20.77 -9.78 10.13
N SER A 90 20.59 -10.76 9.25
CA SER A 90 20.27 -10.53 7.83
C SER A 90 19.14 -11.46 7.41
N ALA A 91 18.19 -10.93 6.65
CA ALA A 91 17.08 -11.70 6.10
C ALA A 91 17.05 -11.62 4.58
N PRO A 92 16.82 -12.74 3.88
CA PRO A 92 16.71 -12.72 2.43
C PRO A 92 15.44 -11.99 1.98
N MET A 93 15.55 -11.28 0.86
CA MET A 93 14.43 -10.79 0.06
C MET A 93 13.96 -11.90 -0.89
N SER A 94 12.83 -11.67 -1.53
CA SER A 94 12.32 -12.57 -2.57
C SER A 94 13.31 -12.75 -3.72
N ASP A 95 13.36 -13.95 -4.27
CA ASP A 95 14.14 -14.27 -5.46
C ASP A 95 13.60 -13.53 -6.71
N ALA A 96 14.40 -13.49 -7.77
CA ALA A 96 14.05 -12.90 -9.08
C ALA A 96 13.69 -11.40 -9.05
N ILE A 97 14.00 -10.68 -7.98
CA ILE A 97 13.86 -9.23 -7.92
C ILE A 97 14.78 -8.57 -8.96
N THR A 98 14.24 -7.62 -9.71
CA THR A 98 15.00 -6.83 -10.70
C THR A 98 15.42 -5.45 -10.18
N GLY A 99 14.85 -5.01 -9.07
CA GLY A 99 15.13 -3.74 -8.38
C GLY A 99 13.99 -3.35 -7.44
N LEU A 100 14.16 -2.27 -6.71
CA LEU A 100 13.05 -1.64 -6.00
C LEU A 100 12.11 -0.96 -7.00
N VAL A 101 10.84 -0.86 -6.65
CA VAL A 101 9.88 -0.10 -7.47
C VAL A 101 10.29 1.37 -7.48
N SER A 102 10.36 1.97 -8.66
CA SER A 102 10.75 3.37 -8.84
C SER A 102 9.86 4.30 -8.02
N ASN A 103 10.49 5.27 -7.35
CA ASN A 103 9.85 6.26 -6.49
C ASN A 103 9.13 5.70 -5.25
N THR A 104 9.34 4.44 -4.91
CA THR A 104 8.90 3.88 -3.62
C THR A 104 10.11 3.66 -2.72
N LYS A 105 10.01 4.15 -1.48
CA LYS A 105 10.97 3.86 -0.42
C LYS A 105 10.46 2.68 0.40
N PRO A 106 11.33 1.95 1.11
CA PRO A 106 10.91 1.04 2.16
C PRO A 106 10.00 1.77 3.15
N GLN A 107 8.87 1.17 3.49
CA GLN A 107 7.86 1.79 4.34
C GLN A 107 7.90 1.18 5.74
N PRO A 108 8.36 1.93 6.77
CA PRO A 108 8.11 1.53 8.15
C PRO A 108 6.61 1.50 8.44
N GLY A 109 6.17 0.50 9.18
CA GLY A 109 4.78 0.31 9.56
C GLY A 109 4.67 -0.67 10.72
N TYR A 110 3.47 -1.16 10.95
CA TYR A 110 3.20 -2.09 12.03
C TYR A 110 2.43 -3.30 11.54
N LEU A 111 2.68 -4.44 12.20
CA LEU A 111 1.94 -5.69 12.08
C LEU A 111 1.07 -5.88 13.32
N ARG A 112 -0.05 -6.56 13.14
CA ARG A 112 -0.91 -6.93 14.27
C ARG A 112 -0.41 -8.22 14.92
N ASN A 113 -0.19 -8.18 16.23
CA ASN A 113 0.12 -9.36 17.05
C ASN A 113 -0.81 -9.36 18.27
N GLY A 114 -2.02 -9.89 18.09
CA GLY A 114 -3.10 -9.70 19.04
C GLY A 114 -3.48 -8.22 19.19
N GLU A 115 -3.30 -7.67 20.38
CA GLU A 115 -3.52 -6.23 20.67
C GLU A 115 -2.22 -5.40 20.56
N ILE A 116 -1.09 -6.02 20.25
CA ILE A 116 0.22 -5.38 20.19
C ILE A 116 0.55 -5.02 18.74
N ALA A 117 1.00 -3.78 18.54
CA ALA A 117 1.58 -3.34 17.28
C ALA A 117 3.07 -3.70 17.25
N GLU A 118 3.48 -4.48 16.27
CA GLU A 118 4.88 -4.89 16.07
C GLU A 118 5.48 -4.13 14.89
N PRO A 119 6.62 -3.42 15.09
CA PRO A 119 7.27 -2.71 14.00
C PRO A 119 7.65 -3.65 12.85
N ALA A 120 7.47 -3.18 11.63
CA ALA A 120 7.84 -3.91 10.43
C ALA A 120 8.25 -2.98 9.30
N LEU A 121 9.07 -3.50 8.39
CA LEU A 121 9.51 -2.79 7.20
C LEU A 121 8.93 -3.47 5.96
N PHE A 122 8.15 -2.72 5.19
CA PHE A 122 7.53 -3.18 3.95
C PHE A 122 8.39 -2.72 2.77
N VAL A 123 8.85 -3.66 1.96
CA VAL A 123 9.74 -3.40 0.82
C VAL A 123 9.09 -3.91 -0.46
N THR A 124 8.67 -3.00 -1.32
CA THR A 124 8.09 -3.37 -2.62
C THR A 124 9.15 -3.37 -3.70
N SER A 125 9.33 -4.51 -4.33
CA SER A 125 10.32 -4.77 -5.36
C SER A 125 9.66 -5.12 -6.70
N SER A 126 10.36 -4.78 -7.80
CA SER A 126 9.96 -5.11 -9.16
C SER A 126 10.40 -6.54 -9.51
N LEU A 127 9.53 -7.25 -10.19
CA LEU A 127 9.80 -8.48 -10.91
C LEU A 127 9.65 -8.23 -12.42
N THR A 128 10.05 -9.18 -13.24
CA THR A 128 9.83 -9.11 -14.70
C THR A 128 8.34 -9.02 -15.07
N THR A 129 7.48 -9.62 -14.26
CA THR A 129 6.03 -9.79 -14.55
C THR A 129 5.11 -9.03 -13.59
N GLY A 130 5.66 -8.24 -12.68
CA GLY A 130 4.85 -7.54 -11.69
C GLY A 130 5.69 -7.00 -10.54
N VAL A 131 5.09 -6.94 -9.37
CA VAL A 131 5.74 -6.48 -8.14
C VAL A 131 5.45 -7.43 -6.99
N ILE A 132 6.34 -7.45 -6.02
CA ILE A 132 6.25 -8.26 -4.81
C ILE A 132 6.60 -7.41 -3.59
N THR A 133 6.05 -7.73 -2.45
CA THR A 133 6.37 -7.03 -1.20
C THR A 133 6.93 -8.01 -0.19
N ASP A 134 8.15 -7.76 0.22
CA ASP A 134 8.77 -8.43 1.36
C ASP A 134 8.44 -7.64 2.63
N ILE A 135 8.07 -8.33 3.70
CA ILE A 135 7.77 -7.71 4.98
C ILE A 135 8.76 -8.26 6.02
N PHE A 136 9.58 -7.35 6.56
CA PHE A 136 10.58 -7.69 7.56
C PHE A 136 10.09 -7.30 8.94
N ALA A 137 10.29 -8.18 9.91
CA ALA A 137 9.99 -7.93 11.31
C ALA A 137 11.06 -8.55 12.22
N TRP A 138 11.17 -8.02 13.43
CA TRP A 138 12.04 -8.59 14.46
C TRP A 138 11.32 -9.70 15.21
N ARG A 139 11.84 -10.90 15.16
CA ARG A 139 11.22 -12.07 15.78
C ARG A 139 12.28 -12.98 16.39
N GLU A 140 12.12 -13.34 17.67
CA GLU A 140 13.02 -14.26 18.38
C GLU A 140 14.50 -13.87 18.31
N SER A 141 14.79 -12.55 18.33
CA SER A 141 16.14 -11.95 18.25
C SER A 141 16.79 -12.01 16.86
N ASP A 142 15.99 -12.20 15.80
CA ASP A 142 16.44 -12.16 14.41
C ASP A 142 15.53 -11.28 13.55
N LEU A 143 16.11 -10.67 12.51
CA LEU A 143 15.37 -10.09 11.41
C LEU A 143 14.82 -11.21 10.53
N VAL A 144 13.53 -11.22 10.27
CA VAL A 144 12.87 -12.26 9.47
C VAL A 144 12.01 -11.61 8.39
N ASN A 145 12.11 -12.10 7.16
CA ASN A 145 11.12 -11.84 6.12
C ASN A 145 9.91 -12.76 6.37
N ILE A 146 8.87 -12.22 6.99
CA ILE A 146 7.70 -13.00 7.44
C ILE A 146 6.80 -13.47 6.28
N THR A 147 6.94 -12.89 5.10
CA THR A 147 6.15 -13.24 3.92
C THR A 147 6.84 -14.23 3.00
N LEU A 148 8.13 -14.51 3.25
CA LEU A 148 8.94 -15.37 2.39
C LEU A 148 8.51 -16.84 2.49
N ASN A 149 8.09 -17.41 1.38
CA ASN A 149 7.78 -18.82 1.27
C ASN A 149 9.08 -19.62 1.01
N SER A 150 9.47 -20.45 1.97
CA SER A 150 10.71 -21.22 1.90
C SER A 150 10.77 -22.24 0.74
N ASN A 151 9.63 -22.61 0.15
CA ASN A 151 9.58 -23.53 -0.98
C ASN A 151 9.83 -22.83 -2.32
N THR A 152 9.41 -21.59 -2.46
CA THR A 152 9.52 -20.81 -3.70
C THR A 152 10.64 -19.79 -3.67
N GLY A 153 11.12 -19.42 -2.48
CA GLY A 153 12.06 -18.31 -2.29
C GLY A 153 11.43 -16.94 -2.53
N MET A 154 10.09 -16.85 -2.54
CA MET A 154 9.37 -15.62 -2.86
C MET A 154 8.26 -15.32 -1.85
N SER A 155 7.92 -14.07 -1.68
CA SER A 155 6.76 -13.60 -0.90
C SER A 155 5.47 -13.68 -1.75
N ASP A 156 5.16 -14.87 -2.26
CA ASP A 156 4.09 -15.12 -3.26
C ASP A 156 2.73 -14.53 -2.88
N GLY A 157 2.41 -14.52 -1.58
CA GLY A 157 1.14 -13.98 -1.06
C GLY A 157 0.96 -12.48 -1.29
N THR A 158 2.04 -11.77 -1.61
CA THR A 158 2.05 -10.31 -1.84
C THR A 158 2.21 -9.93 -3.32
N PHE A 159 2.34 -10.93 -4.20
CA PHE A 159 2.52 -10.69 -5.64
C PHE A 159 1.31 -9.98 -6.27
N ARG A 160 1.57 -9.02 -7.15
CA ARG A 160 0.59 -8.31 -7.96
C ARG A 160 1.16 -7.87 -9.30
N LEU A 161 0.30 -7.78 -10.32
CA LEU A 161 0.73 -7.47 -11.69
C LEU A 161 1.24 -6.04 -11.88
N SER A 162 0.83 -5.10 -11.03
CA SER A 162 1.29 -3.71 -11.09
C SER A 162 1.33 -3.07 -9.70
N ASN A 163 2.05 -1.95 -9.57
CA ASN A 163 2.08 -1.11 -8.38
C ASN A 163 1.21 0.15 -8.54
N SER A 164 0.13 0.06 -9.32
CA SER A 164 -0.81 1.19 -9.48
C SER A 164 -1.56 1.54 -8.19
N ILE A 165 -1.59 0.61 -7.24
CA ILE A 165 -2.14 0.79 -5.89
C ILE A 165 -1.02 0.46 -4.92
N SER A 166 -0.61 1.44 -4.13
CA SER A 166 0.47 1.32 -3.15
C SER A 166 -0.01 0.67 -1.86
N ILE A 167 0.94 0.15 -1.09
CA ILE A 167 0.75 -0.23 0.31
C ILE A 167 0.36 1.02 1.09
N GLN A 168 -0.65 0.95 1.94
CA GLN A 168 -1.10 2.06 2.76
C GLN A 168 -1.95 1.56 3.93
N ASP A 169 -2.13 2.39 4.93
CA ASP A 169 -3.15 2.24 5.96
C ASP A 169 -4.46 2.80 5.40
N ILE A 170 -5.26 1.94 4.76
CA ILE A 170 -6.46 2.37 4.02
C ILE A 170 -7.62 2.73 4.94
N ASN A 171 -7.65 2.17 6.13
CA ASN A 171 -8.75 2.31 7.10
C ASN A 171 -8.38 3.18 8.31
N ALA A 172 -7.14 3.71 8.35
CA ALA A 172 -6.58 4.52 9.42
C ALA A 172 -6.57 3.81 10.80
N ASP A 173 -6.34 2.48 10.80
CA ASP A 173 -6.22 1.70 12.03
C ASP A 173 -4.77 1.60 12.56
N GLY A 174 -3.82 2.19 11.84
CA GLY A 174 -2.39 2.24 12.19
C GLY A 174 -1.57 1.07 11.65
N TYR A 175 -2.17 0.15 10.91
CA TYR A 175 -1.48 -0.95 10.25
C TYR A 175 -1.43 -0.74 8.74
N LEU A 176 -0.34 -1.17 8.11
CA LEU A 176 -0.23 -1.10 6.66
C LEU A 176 -0.85 -2.33 6.01
N GLU A 177 -1.67 -2.11 4.99
CA GLU A 177 -2.22 -3.18 4.17
C GLU A 177 -1.52 -3.27 2.81
N VAL A 178 -1.33 -4.51 2.37
CA VAL A 178 -0.86 -4.85 1.04
C VAL A 178 -2.06 -5.04 0.11
N PRO A 179 -2.20 -4.26 -0.96
CA PRO A 179 -3.33 -4.40 -1.87
C PRO A 179 -3.23 -5.68 -2.69
N ARG A 180 -4.34 -6.42 -2.79
CA ARG A 180 -4.50 -7.60 -3.64
C ARG A 180 -5.67 -7.38 -4.61
N PRO A 181 -5.42 -6.93 -5.84
CA PRO A 181 -6.46 -6.72 -6.84
C PRO A 181 -7.09 -8.04 -7.28
N ILE A 182 -8.41 -8.10 -7.31
CA ILE A 182 -9.23 -9.21 -7.79
C ILE A 182 -10.15 -8.69 -8.88
N ALA A 183 -10.08 -9.27 -10.08
CA ALA A 183 -10.92 -8.84 -11.18
C ALA A 183 -12.40 -9.04 -10.86
N PHE A 184 -13.23 -8.02 -11.17
CA PHE A 184 -14.67 -8.21 -11.21
C PHE A 184 -15.06 -9.10 -12.40
N PRO A 185 -16.17 -9.82 -12.29
CA PRO A 185 -16.71 -10.53 -13.43
C PRO A 185 -17.05 -9.56 -14.58
N GLU A 186 -16.82 -9.97 -15.79
CA GLU A 186 -17.24 -9.22 -16.97
C GLU A 186 -18.77 -9.22 -17.09
N LEU A 187 -19.36 -8.04 -17.28
CA LEU A 187 -20.81 -7.90 -17.46
C LEU A 187 -21.29 -8.61 -18.73
N ARG A 188 -20.46 -8.53 -19.80
CA ARG A 188 -20.60 -9.28 -21.06
C ARG A 188 -19.22 -9.54 -21.63
N PRO A 189 -18.94 -10.76 -22.16
CA PRO A 189 -17.67 -11.07 -22.81
C PRO A 189 -17.61 -10.38 -24.17
N THR A 190 -17.16 -9.11 -24.21
CA THR A 190 -17.12 -8.30 -25.44
C THR A 190 -15.73 -8.17 -26.05
N GLY A 191 -14.71 -8.80 -25.47
CA GLY A 191 -13.33 -8.79 -25.99
C GLY A 191 -12.60 -7.45 -25.98
N SER A 192 -13.26 -6.39 -25.54
CA SER A 192 -12.70 -5.02 -25.37
C SER A 192 -13.14 -4.39 -24.05
N ALA A 193 -13.53 -5.19 -23.09
CA ALA A 193 -14.00 -4.70 -21.80
C ALA A 193 -12.86 -4.09 -21.00
N GLU A 194 -13.11 -2.93 -20.43
CA GLU A 194 -12.30 -2.33 -19.39
C GLU A 194 -12.34 -3.26 -18.17
N ASN A 195 -11.18 -3.67 -17.69
CA ASN A 195 -11.10 -4.57 -16.53
C ASN A 195 -11.24 -3.74 -15.25
N PHE A 196 -12.27 -4.01 -14.47
CA PHE A 196 -12.45 -3.48 -13.13
C PHE A 196 -11.93 -4.45 -12.09
N TYR A 197 -11.38 -3.91 -11.00
CA TYR A 197 -10.83 -4.70 -9.91
C TYR A 197 -11.42 -4.25 -8.57
N SER A 198 -11.82 -5.22 -7.77
CA SER A 198 -11.90 -5.02 -6.33
C SER A 198 -10.51 -5.16 -5.73
N VAL A 199 -10.25 -4.50 -4.63
CA VAL A 199 -8.98 -4.60 -3.90
C VAL A 199 -9.26 -5.19 -2.54
N GLN A 200 -8.68 -6.35 -2.27
CA GLN A 200 -8.59 -6.90 -0.93
C GLN A 200 -7.36 -6.31 -0.27
N TRP A 201 -7.55 -5.61 0.83
CA TRP A 201 -6.49 -5.02 1.64
C TRP A 201 -6.04 -6.04 2.67
N MET A 202 -4.84 -6.58 2.48
CA MET A 202 -4.31 -7.70 3.24
C MET A 202 -3.48 -7.19 4.42
N GLN A 203 -3.91 -7.51 5.63
CA GLN A 203 -3.11 -7.34 6.85
C GLN A 203 -2.33 -8.62 7.13
N TYR A 204 -1.10 -8.46 7.58
CA TYR A 204 -0.21 -9.54 7.98
C TYR A 204 0.03 -9.49 9.47
N ASP A 205 0.15 -10.65 10.10
CA ASP A 205 0.60 -10.78 11.48
C ASP A 205 2.09 -11.16 11.55
N LEU A 206 2.65 -11.17 12.75
CA LEU A 206 4.06 -11.50 12.98
C LEU A 206 4.43 -12.94 12.57
N SER A 207 3.48 -13.84 12.42
CA SER A 207 3.70 -15.19 11.90
C SER A 207 3.79 -15.26 10.37
N GLY A 208 3.42 -14.17 9.69
CA GLY A 208 3.27 -14.11 8.24
C GLY A 208 1.89 -14.55 7.74
N ALA A 209 0.95 -14.83 8.65
CA ALA A 209 -0.41 -15.14 8.27
C ALA A 209 -1.14 -13.88 7.79
N ALA A 210 -1.86 -14.02 6.66
CA ALA A 210 -2.58 -12.94 6.04
C ALA A 210 -4.08 -13.02 6.30
N SER A 211 -4.71 -11.89 6.57
CA SER A 211 -6.16 -11.75 6.65
C SER A 211 -6.64 -10.60 5.79
N VAL A 212 -7.89 -10.64 5.35
CA VAL A 212 -8.52 -9.52 4.65
C VAL A 212 -9.04 -8.53 5.68
N GLY A 213 -8.46 -7.34 5.73
CA GLY A 213 -8.92 -6.25 6.59
C GLY A 213 -10.13 -5.52 5.99
N MET A 214 -10.08 -5.24 4.69
CA MET A 214 -11.12 -4.48 3.98
C MET A 214 -11.19 -4.93 2.51
N ILE A 215 -12.35 -4.75 1.87
CA ILE A 215 -12.49 -4.90 0.42
C ILE A 215 -13.06 -3.62 -0.15
N THR A 216 -12.44 -3.09 -1.19
CA THR A 216 -12.88 -1.86 -1.84
C THR A 216 -12.99 -2.01 -3.35
N TYR A 217 -13.81 -1.20 -3.98
CA TYR A 217 -13.58 -0.76 -5.35
C TYR A 217 -12.70 0.49 -5.29
N TYR A 218 -11.52 0.45 -5.86
CA TYR A 218 -10.53 1.52 -5.79
C TYR A 218 -10.40 2.20 -7.15
N ASN A 219 -10.87 3.44 -7.26
CA ASN A 219 -10.84 4.24 -8.48
C ASN A 219 -9.73 5.30 -8.39
N GLY A 220 -8.47 4.88 -8.61
CA GLY A 220 -7.31 5.76 -8.53
C GLY A 220 -7.34 6.89 -9.57
N GLU A 221 -7.98 6.70 -10.73
CA GLU A 221 -8.10 7.71 -11.77
C GLU A 221 -9.00 8.89 -11.35
N ASP A 222 -10.06 8.61 -10.60
CA ASP A 222 -10.99 9.61 -10.12
C ASP A 222 -10.77 10.04 -8.67
N GLY A 223 -9.82 9.39 -7.97
CA GLY A 223 -9.37 9.78 -6.65
C GLY A 223 -10.30 9.35 -5.51
N TRP A 224 -11.04 8.23 -5.66
CA TRP A 224 -11.96 7.74 -4.65
C TRP A 224 -11.99 6.22 -4.54
N TYR A 225 -12.46 5.72 -3.43
CA TYR A 225 -12.78 4.31 -3.27
C TYR A 225 -14.11 4.11 -2.54
N LEU A 226 -14.73 2.97 -2.77
CA LEU A 226 -15.94 2.53 -2.09
C LEU A 226 -15.63 1.25 -1.31
N THR A 227 -15.86 1.26 -0.01
CA THR A 227 -15.84 0.03 0.78
C THR A 227 -17.01 -0.84 0.36
N LEU A 228 -16.72 -2.07 -0.06
CA LEU A 228 -17.74 -2.98 -0.57
C LEU A 228 -18.37 -3.81 0.55
N PRO A 229 -19.71 -3.83 0.67
CA PRO A 229 -20.38 -4.75 1.59
C PRO A 229 -20.02 -6.21 1.29
N ASP A 230 -19.89 -7.04 2.32
CA ASP A 230 -19.62 -8.48 2.16
C ASP A 230 -20.68 -9.18 1.30
N SER A 231 -21.93 -8.71 1.37
CA SER A 231 -23.05 -9.22 0.57
C SER A 231 -22.87 -9.05 -0.94
N TRP A 232 -21.96 -8.13 -1.37
CA TRP A 232 -21.69 -7.83 -2.80
C TRP A 232 -20.58 -8.68 -3.40
N GLN A 233 -19.79 -9.38 -2.59
CA GLN A 233 -18.64 -10.17 -3.07
C GLN A 233 -19.08 -11.23 -4.09
N GLY A 234 -18.48 -11.19 -5.29
CA GLY A 234 -18.79 -12.08 -6.40
C GLY A 234 -20.18 -11.92 -7.02
N LYS A 235 -20.95 -10.91 -6.58
CA LYS A 235 -22.33 -10.69 -7.02
C LYS A 235 -22.54 -9.39 -7.78
N ILE A 236 -21.49 -8.66 -8.08
CA ILE A 236 -21.56 -7.42 -8.84
C ILE A 236 -20.58 -7.42 -9.99
N ALA A 237 -20.92 -6.69 -11.04
CA ALA A 237 -20.04 -6.32 -12.14
C ALA A 237 -20.11 -4.81 -12.34
N LEU A 238 -19.10 -4.22 -12.96
CA LEU A 238 -18.99 -2.78 -13.14
C LEU A 238 -18.88 -2.43 -14.62
N ALA A 239 -19.32 -1.22 -14.95
CA ALA A 239 -19.07 -0.60 -16.25
C ALA A 239 -18.81 0.90 -16.08
N ARG A 240 -18.08 1.48 -17.02
CA ARG A 240 -17.85 2.93 -17.06
C ARG A 240 -18.88 3.62 -17.95
N GLN A 241 -19.30 4.80 -17.52
CA GLN A 241 -20.17 5.69 -18.27
C GLN A 241 -19.64 7.13 -18.15
N ASP A 242 -18.79 7.50 -19.07
CA ASP A 242 -18.18 8.83 -19.08
C ASP A 242 -18.86 9.74 -20.12
N ASN A 243 -19.06 11.00 -19.72
CA ASN A 243 -19.40 12.07 -20.63
C ASN A 243 -18.32 13.17 -20.54
N SER A 244 -17.22 12.94 -21.25
CA SER A 244 -16.05 13.81 -21.21
C SER A 244 -16.37 15.25 -21.68
N GLY A 245 -17.35 15.44 -22.57
CA GLY A 245 -17.77 16.75 -23.03
C GLY A 245 -18.42 17.63 -21.94
N SER A 246 -18.97 17.01 -20.90
CA SER A 246 -19.57 17.70 -19.76
C SER A 246 -18.72 17.65 -18.49
N GLY A 247 -17.58 16.95 -18.48
CA GLY A 247 -16.77 16.72 -17.27
C GLY A 247 -17.44 15.77 -16.27
N GLU A 248 -18.19 14.79 -16.77
CA GLU A 248 -18.86 13.77 -15.98
C GLU A 248 -18.19 12.41 -16.23
N ARG A 249 -17.76 11.76 -15.16
CA ARG A 249 -17.20 10.42 -15.18
C ARG A 249 -18.00 9.56 -14.24
N GLY A 250 -18.52 8.43 -14.76
CA GLY A 250 -19.43 7.56 -14.05
C GLY A 250 -18.96 6.12 -13.95
N VAL A 251 -19.27 5.49 -12.84
CA VAL A 251 -19.14 4.05 -12.63
C VAL A 251 -20.51 3.48 -12.30
N LEU A 252 -20.95 2.52 -13.09
CA LEU A 252 -22.21 1.83 -12.92
C LEU A 252 -21.98 0.46 -12.30
N PHE A 253 -22.79 0.11 -11.31
CA PHE A 253 -22.77 -1.16 -10.60
C PHE A 253 -23.98 -2.00 -11.00
N TYR A 254 -23.73 -3.22 -11.42
CA TYR A 254 -24.74 -4.18 -11.91
C TYR A 254 -24.77 -5.43 -11.05
N PRO A 255 -25.93 -6.06 -10.87
CA PRO A 255 -26.00 -7.40 -10.30
C PRO A 255 -25.29 -8.42 -11.22
N TYR A 256 -24.63 -9.41 -10.61
CA TYR A 256 -24.00 -10.51 -11.32
C TYR A 256 -24.35 -11.86 -10.66
N PRO A 257 -24.64 -12.93 -11.44
CA PRO A 257 -24.74 -12.93 -12.90
C PRO A 257 -25.94 -12.12 -13.40
N ALA A 258 -25.82 -11.56 -14.60
CA ALA A 258 -26.94 -10.93 -15.26
C ALA A 258 -28.06 -11.97 -15.55
N VAL A 259 -29.30 -11.53 -15.51
CA VAL A 259 -30.43 -12.40 -15.86
C VAL A 259 -30.35 -12.77 -17.34
N GLU A 260 -30.45 -14.07 -17.63
CA GLU A 260 -30.35 -14.59 -18.98
C GLU A 260 -31.46 -13.99 -19.88
N ASN A 261 -31.08 -13.58 -21.09
CA ASN A 261 -31.98 -12.94 -22.08
C ASN A 261 -32.58 -11.60 -21.67
N GLN A 262 -32.03 -10.94 -20.65
CA GLN A 262 -32.40 -9.56 -20.28
C GLN A 262 -31.21 -8.62 -20.45
N GLU A 263 -31.49 -7.35 -20.80
CA GLU A 263 -30.50 -6.30 -20.78
C GLU A 263 -30.14 -6.00 -19.31
N PRO A 264 -28.87 -6.12 -18.92
CA PRO A 264 -28.46 -5.80 -17.55
C PRO A 264 -28.85 -4.37 -17.18
N GLN A 265 -29.46 -4.19 -16.01
CA GLN A 265 -29.80 -2.89 -15.46
C GLN A 265 -28.91 -2.62 -14.25
N PRO A 266 -28.26 -1.44 -14.19
CA PRO A 266 -27.48 -1.09 -13.00
C PRO A 266 -28.42 -0.84 -11.82
N PHE A 267 -27.91 -1.01 -10.60
CA PHE A 267 -28.64 -0.69 -9.38
C PHE A 267 -28.09 0.57 -8.69
N LEU A 268 -26.84 0.96 -9.03
CA LEU A 268 -26.16 2.12 -8.47
C LEU A 268 -25.27 2.74 -9.54
N ALA A 269 -25.22 4.06 -9.55
CA ALA A 269 -24.23 4.83 -10.27
C ALA A 269 -23.52 5.80 -9.31
N ILE A 270 -22.18 5.93 -9.47
CA ILE A 270 -21.39 6.93 -8.76
C ILE A 270 -20.68 7.79 -9.79
N TYR A 271 -20.80 9.10 -9.64
CA TYR A 271 -20.30 10.10 -10.58
C TYR A 271 -19.28 11.03 -9.93
N LYS A 272 -18.21 11.33 -10.66
CA LYS A 272 -17.35 12.50 -10.43
C LYS A 272 -17.73 13.57 -11.42
N LEU A 273 -18.10 14.72 -10.92
CA LEU A 273 -18.57 15.87 -11.69
C LEU A 273 -17.58 17.01 -11.55
N THR A 274 -17.06 17.50 -12.68
CA THR A 274 -16.09 18.60 -12.72
C THR A 274 -16.54 19.68 -13.70
N GLY A 275 -15.97 20.89 -13.62
CA GLY A 275 -16.21 21.98 -14.55
C GLY A 275 -17.58 22.67 -14.37
N PRO A 276 -18.06 23.40 -15.40
CA PRO A 276 -19.25 24.24 -15.29
C PRO A 276 -20.51 23.46 -14.92
N ASN A 277 -21.37 24.06 -14.11
CA ASN A 277 -22.68 23.50 -13.70
C ASN A 277 -22.59 22.16 -12.95
N GLN A 278 -21.44 21.80 -12.34
CA GLN A 278 -21.32 20.58 -11.56
C GLN A 278 -22.38 20.45 -10.47
N THR A 279 -22.69 21.52 -9.77
CA THR A 279 -23.76 21.54 -8.74
C THR A 279 -25.13 21.20 -9.32
N ALA A 280 -25.49 21.77 -10.46
CA ALA A 280 -26.78 21.47 -11.10
C ALA A 280 -26.87 20.01 -11.58
N ARG A 281 -25.73 19.45 -12.07
CA ARG A 281 -25.67 18.05 -12.48
C ARG A 281 -25.67 17.08 -11.29
N ALA A 282 -25.13 17.49 -10.15
CA ALA A 282 -25.17 16.69 -8.92
C ALA A 282 -26.58 16.54 -8.34
N HIS A 283 -27.50 17.43 -8.72
CA HIS A 283 -28.94 17.39 -8.35
C HIS A 283 -29.84 16.96 -9.51
N ALA A 284 -29.28 16.48 -10.63
CA ALA A 284 -30.09 16.03 -11.76
C ALA A 284 -30.71 14.66 -11.48
N GLY A 285 -31.99 14.50 -11.78
CA GLY A 285 -32.72 13.26 -11.54
C GLY A 285 -32.85 12.93 -10.05
N ASN A 286 -32.49 11.68 -9.70
CA ASN A 286 -32.52 11.18 -8.32
C ASN A 286 -31.13 11.17 -7.67
N ARG A 287 -30.20 11.98 -8.19
CA ARG A 287 -28.85 12.05 -7.66
C ARG A 287 -28.81 12.72 -6.29
N PHE A 288 -27.99 12.19 -5.41
CA PHE A 288 -27.64 12.77 -4.11
C PHE A 288 -26.12 12.94 -4.00
N ILE A 289 -25.69 13.91 -3.20
CA ILE A 289 -24.27 14.24 -3.06
C ILE A 289 -23.64 13.32 -1.99
N LEU A 290 -22.56 12.64 -2.38
CA LEU A 290 -21.71 11.88 -1.46
C LEU A 290 -20.68 12.81 -0.79
N LEU A 291 -20.04 13.67 -1.61
CA LEU A 291 -19.00 14.59 -1.14
C LEU A 291 -18.82 15.75 -2.12
N SER A 292 -18.51 16.94 -1.59
CA SER A 292 -18.19 18.12 -2.38
C SER A 292 -16.80 18.63 -2.07
N GLN A 293 -16.01 18.91 -3.13
CA GLN A 293 -14.74 19.61 -3.10
C GLN A 293 -14.83 20.87 -3.96
N ASP A 294 -13.82 21.74 -3.90
CA ASP A 294 -13.80 22.99 -4.67
C ASP A 294 -13.86 22.77 -6.17
N ASP A 295 -13.20 21.73 -6.67
CA ASP A 295 -13.01 21.40 -8.09
C ASP A 295 -13.84 20.20 -8.57
N ALA A 296 -14.47 19.44 -7.68
CA ALA A 296 -15.25 18.26 -8.01
C ALA A 296 -16.39 18.00 -7.03
N ILE A 297 -17.51 17.50 -7.54
CA ILE A 297 -18.61 16.95 -6.72
C ILE A 297 -18.74 15.47 -7.04
N TYR A 298 -18.81 14.66 -6.00
CA TYR A 298 -19.11 13.23 -6.09
C TYR A 298 -20.58 13.03 -5.74
N ALA A 299 -21.32 12.41 -6.66
CA ALA A 299 -22.75 12.18 -6.50
C ALA A 299 -23.09 10.73 -6.83
N ALA A 300 -24.15 10.21 -6.26
CA ALA A 300 -24.63 8.87 -6.54
C ALA A 300 -26.13 8.88 -6.87
N GLU A 301 -26.56 7.79 -7.49
CA GLU A 301 -27.98 7.56 -7.81
C GLU A 301 -28.26 6.06 -7.65
N PHE A 302 -29.27 5.72 -6.83
CA PHE A 302 -29.84 4.38 -6.86
C PHE A 302 -30.80 4.26 -8.04
N ILE A 303 -30.63 3.19 -8.81
CA ILE A 303 -31.36 2.98 -10.07
C ILE A 303 -32.31 1.81 -9.89
N ASP A 304 -33.59 2.07 -10.12
CA ASP A 304 -34.63 1.04 -10.05
C ASP A 304 -34.60 0.11 -11.28
N GLY A 305 -35.17 -1.09 -11.14
CA GLY A 305 -35.38 -2.01 -12.25
C GLY A 305 -34.35 -3.12 -12.39
N SER A 306 -33.27 -3.11 -11.60
CA SER A 306 -32.26 -4.20 -11.61
C SER A 306 -32.79 -5.52 -11.05
N GLY A 307 -33.86 -5.48 -10.25
CA GLY A 307 -34.40 -6.66 -9.55
C GLY A 307 -33.50 -7.12 -8.37
N TRP A 308 -32.50 -6.35 -8.00
CA TRP A 308 -31.57 -6.67 -6.91
C TRP A 308 -31.59 -5.55 -5.84
N GLU A 309 -31.77 -5.96 -4.60
CA GLU A 309 -31.70 -5.06 -3.46
C GLU A 309 -30.24 -4.96 -2.98
N CYS A 310 -29.63 -3.80 -3.14
CA CYS A 310 -28.21 -3.60 -2.77
C CYS A 310 -27.99 -3.53 -1.25
N GLY A 311 -29.06 -3.32 -0.48
CA GLY A 311 -29.01 -3.25 1.00
C GLY A 311 -28.42 -1.95 1.56
N LEU A 312 -28.22 -0.91 0.73
CA LEU A 312 -27.69 0.39 1.13
C LEU A 312 -28.75 1.47 1.06
N THR A 313 -28.61 2.47 1.93
CA THR A 313 -29.30 3.76 1.89
C THR A 313 -28.32 4.85 1.45
N GLU A 314 -28.81 6.06 1.17
CA GLU A 314 -27.95 7.22 0.86
C GLU A 314 -26.94 7.49 1.98
N GLU A 315 -27.36 7.38 3.24
CA GLU A 315 -26.50 7.57 4.42
C GLU A 315 -25.39 6.51 4.48
N SER A 316 -25.75 5.22 4.39
CA SER A 316 -24.78 4.13 4.46
C SER A 316 -23.84 4.13 3.25
N LEU A 317 -24.30 4.50 2.05
CA LEU A 317 -23.42 4.64 0.90
C LEU A 317 -22.42 5.79 1.10
N THR A 318 -22.86 6.91 1.69
CA THR A 318 -22.00 8.05 1.98
C THR A 318 -20.92 7.68 3.01
N GLU A 319 -21.23 6.86 4.01
CA GLU A 319 -20.25 6.35 4.99
C GLU A 319 -19.22 5.41 4.36
N LEU A 320 -19.58 4.67 3.33
CA LEU A 320 -18.70 3.74 2.62
C LEU A 320 -17.85 4.41 1.52
N PHE A 321 -18.17 5.65 1.15
CA PHE A 321 -17.48 6.40 0.11
C PHE A 321 -16.36 7.26 0.69
N HIS A 322 -15.13 7.11 0.16
CA HIS A 322 -13.96 7.82 0.63
C HIS A 322 -13.12 8.37 -0.51
N LEU A 323 -12.42 9.48 -0.24
CA LEU A 323 -11.40 9.99 -1.15
C LEU A 323 -10.06 9.29 -0.88
N ILE A 324 -9.35 9.01 -1.96
CA ILE A 324 -7.96 8.58 -1.89
C ILE A 324 -7.13 9.78 -1.44
N GLN A 325 -6.50 9.66 -0.28
CA GLN A 325 -5.58 10.69 0.20
C GLN A 325 -4.27 10.58 -0.59
N PRO A 326 -3.71 11.71 -1.07
CA PRO A 326 -2.38 11.67 -1.66
C PRO A 326 -1.37 11.24 -0.59
N ASP A 327 -0.48 10.30 -0.95
CA ASP A 327 0.63 9.87 -0.09
C ASP A 327 1.49 11.09 0.27
N LEU A 328 1.37 11.57 1.50
CA LEU A 328 2.20 12.66 2.04
C LEU A 328 3.65 12.23 2.30
N THR A 329 3.96 10.93 2.16
CA THR A 329 5.30 10.37 2.39
C THR A 329 6.25 10.56 1.20
N SER A 330 5.76 11.00 0.03
CA SER A 330 6.59 11.22 -1.17
C SER A 330 7.15 12.65 -1.28
N ALA A 331 6.90 13.53 -0.30
CA ALA A 331 7.31 14.94 -0.31
C ALA A 331 8.28 15.29 0.82
N SER A 332 9.43 14.59 0.91
CA SER A 332 10.56 15.03 1.77
C SER A 332 11.89 14.57 1.20
#